data_a48bc072424c9203284f0536c9e1cbfc
#
_entry.id   a48bc072424c9203284f0536c9e1cbfc
#
_cell.length_a   1.000
_cell.length_b   1.000
_cell.length_c   1.000
_cell.angle_alpha   90.00
_cell.angle_beta   90.00
_cell.angle_gamma   90.00
#
_symmetry.space_group_name_H-M   'P 1'
#
loop_
_entity.id
_entity.type
_entity.pdbx_description
1 polymer ?
#
loop_
_entity_poly.entity_id
_entity_poly.type
_entity_poly.pdbx_seq_one_letter_code
_entity_poly.pdbx_strand_id
1 'polypeptide(L)'
;MVDAGVVWGDNVDEAYERAVAFSSLGVTWLEEPLRTEEVNAYRELSDKIKANNISIGIAGGEGADFFRSADDMMFNAGLDFVQIDVGRIGGITEAKRVADRAKDLGIQYVNHTFKSHLSIAASVHVFAGYEEFNLTEYPAGESPLILGLTEPSGVFRDSQGFIKASDSPGLGVEVNNDAIRQYQRIIKIEVDGQTLFESENP
;
A
#
# COMPACT_ATOMS: atom_id res chain seq x y z
N MET A 1 -2.45 13.87 2.62
CA MET A 1 -2.47 13.16 1.32
C MET A 1 -3.90 13.03 0.82
N VAL A 2 -4.08 12.85 -0.48
CA VAL A 2 -5.37 12.55 -1.11
C VAL A 2 -5.17 11.34 -2.00
N ASP A 3 -5.97 10.31 -1.80
CA ASP A 3 -6.07 9.15 -2.67
C ASP A 3 -7.21 9.37 -3.68
N ALA A 4 -6.89 9.31 -4.96
CA ALA A 4 -7.84 9.51 -6.05
C ALA A 4 -8.41 8.19 -6.59
N GLY A 5 -7.80 7.04 -6.24
CA GLY A 5 -8.29 5.72 -6.64
C GLY A 5 -8.49 5.57 -8.15
N VAL A 6 -7.52 6.03 -8.93
CA VAL A 6 -7.46 5.99 -10.41
C VAL A 6 -8.62 6.67 -11.15
N VAL A 7 -9.33 7.58 -10.49
CA VAL A 7 -10.62 8.12 -10.96
C VAL A 7 -10.52 8.89 -12.28
N TRP A 8 -9.37 9.48 -12.60
CA TRP A 8 -9.19 10.25 -13.84
C TRP A 8 -8.65 9.42 -15.03
N GLY A 9 -8.46 8.12 -14.83
CA GLY A 9 -8.09 7.20 -15.90
C GLY A 9 -6.75 7.55 -16.55
N ASP A 10 -6.78 8.12 -17.76
CA ASP A 10 -5.63 8.62 -18.52
C ASP A 10 -5.70 10.15 -18.75
N ASN A 11 -6.65 10.84 -18.10
CA ASN A 11 -6.88 12.27 -18.26
C ASN A 11 -5.88 13.10 -17.44
N VAL A 12 -4.72 13.36 -18.03
CA VAL A 12 -3.62 14.12 -17.41
C VAL A 12 -4.03 15.55 -17.07
N ASP A 13 -4.85 16.21 -17.92
CA ASP A 13 -5.24 17.59 -17.71
C ASP A 13 -6.12 17.75 -16.47
N GLU A 14 -7.10 16.89 -16.28
CA GLU A 14 -7.93 16.90 -15.08
C GLU A 14 -7.14 16.56 -13.82
N ALA A 15 -6.27 15.52 -13.87
CA ALA A 15 -5.39 15.18 -12.77
C ALA A 15 -4.48 16.35 -12.37
N TYR A 16 -3.95 17.08 -13.37
CA TYR A 16 -3.11 18.27 -13.13
C TYR A 16 -3.90 19.41 -12.48
N GLU A 17 -5.10 19.73 -12.96
CA GLU A 17 -5.94 20.78 -12.35
C GLU A 17 -6.24 20.45 -10.88
N ARG A 18 -6.51 19.18 -10.55
CA ARG A 18 -6.72 18.74 -9.17
C ARG A 18 -5.44 18.81 -8.34
N ALA A 19 -4.29 18.42 -8.91
CA ALA A 19 -3.00 18.55 -8.24
C ALA A 19 -2.70 20.01 -7.87
N VAL A 20 -2.96 20.96 -8.76
CA VAL A 20 -2.83 22.41 -8.48
C VAL A 20 -3.75 22.84 -7.32
N ALA A 21 -5.02 22.42 -7.35
CA ALA A 21 -5.98 22.74 -6.30
C ALA A 21 -5.56 22.17 -4.95
N PHE A 22 -5.14 20.90 -4.89
CA PHE A 22 -4.69 20.25 -3.66
C PHE A 22 -3.37 20.81 -3.14
N SER A 23 -2.45 21.19 -4.01
CA SER A 23 -1.22 21.88 -3.64
C SER A 23 -1.51 23.17 -2.88
N SER A 24 -2.50 23.96 -3.33
CA SER A 24 -2.91 25.19 -2.65
C SER A 24 -3.45 24.99 -1.24
N LEU A 25 -3.87 23.75 -0.92
CA LEU A 25 -4.35 23.33 0.40
C LEU A 25 -3.26 22.65 1.25
N GLY A 26 -2.02 22.58 0.77
CA GLY A 26 -0.91 21.97 1.48
C GLY A 26 -0.94 20.43 1.47
N VAL A 27 -1.59 19.80 0.51
CA VAL A 27 -1.56 18.34 0.33
C VAL A 27 -0.15 17.92 -0.09
N THR A 28 0.43 16.96 0.62
CA THR A 28 1.80 16.49 0.40
C THR A 28 1.92 15.64 -0.86
N TRP A 29 0.98 14.69 -1.08
CA TRP A 29 0.94 13.89 -2.31
C TRP A 29 -0.48 13.58 -2.75
N LEU A 30 -0.60 13.36 -4.05
CA LEU A 30 -1.77 12.84 -4.75
C LEU A 30 -1.49 11.40 -5.14
N GLU A 31 -2.28 10.49 -4.58
CA GLU A 31 -2.15 9.06 -4.75
C GLU A 31 -3.05 8.56 -5.86
N GLU A 32 -2.52 7.68 -6.70
CA GLU A 32 -3.20 7.03 -7.83
C GLU A 32 -4.15 7.94 -8.61
N PRO A 33 -3.69 9.11 -9.11
CA PRO A 33 -4.53 9.99 -9.92
C PRO A 33 -4.97 9.34 -11.24
N LEU A 34 -4.12 8.48 -11.81
CA LEU A 34 -4.30 7.84 -13.11
C LEU A 34 -4.23 6.33 -12.96
N ARG A 35 -4.69 5.57 -13.99
CA ARG A 35 -4.57 4.11 -13.98
C ARG A 35 -3.11 3.68 -13.92
N THR A 36 -2.82 2.65 -13.15
CA THR A 36 -1.45 2.19 -12.89
C THR A 36 -0.68 1.80 -14.17
N GLU A 37 -1.37 1.28 -15.19
CA GLU A 37 -0.80 0.92 -16.48
C GLU A 37 -0.43 2.13 -17.36
N GLU A 38 -0.91 3.34 -17.04
CA GLU A 38 -0.71 4.56 -17.83
C GLU A 38 0.61 5.28 -17.47
N VAL A 39 1.72 4.55 -17.50
CA VAL A 39 3.06 5.04 -17.13
C VAL A 39 3.44 6.35 -17.83
N ASN A 40 3.10 6.48 -19.12
CA ASN A 40 3.39 7.70 -19.88
C ASN A 40 2.54 8.89 -19.41
N ALA A 41 1.28 8.66 -19.06
CA ALA A 41 0.41 9.71 -18.54
C ALA A 41 0.88 10.18 -17.14
N TYR A 42 1.32 9.26 -16.28
CA TYR A 42 1.98 9.61 -15.02
C TYR A 42 3.24 10.47 -15.24
N ARG A 43 4.09 10.10 -16.22
CA ARG A 43 5.26 10.88 -16.57
C ARG A 43 4.88 12.29 -17.00
N GLU A 44 3.91 12.43 -17.90
CA GLU A 44 3.43 13.72 -18.36
C GLU A 44 2.90 14.56 -17.19
N LEU A 45 2.11 13.98 -16.29
CA LEU A 45 1.60 14.66 -15.10
C LEU A 45 2.75 15.14 -14.20
N SER A 46 3.72 14.26 -13.91
CA SER A 46 4.89 14.59 -13.09
C SER A 46 5.69 15.73 -13.72
N ASP A 47 5.94 15.70 -15.01
CA ASP A 47 6.67 16.72 -15.73
C ASP A 47 5.92 18.07 -15.74
N LYS A 48 4.58 18.07 -15.93
CA LYS A 48 3.74 19.28 -15.82
C LYS A 48 3.78 19.89 -14.42
N ILE A 49 3.71 19.07 -13.39
CA ILE A 49 3.79 19.51 -11.99
C ILE A 49 5.14 20.17 -11.72
N LYS A 50 6.24 19.52 -12.10
CA LYS A 50 7.62 20.03 -11.91
C LYS A 50 7.89 21.30 -12.72
N ALA A 51 7.49 21.33 -13.99
CA ALA A 51 7.68 22.48 -14.87
C ALA A 51 6.96 23.75 -14.38
N ASN A 52 5.85 23.60 -13.66
CA ASN A 52 5.06 24.71 -13.12
C ASN A 52 5.33 24.97 -11.63
N ASN A 53 6.32 24.32 -11.02
CA ASN A 53 6.69 24.45 -9.61
C ASN A 53 5.51 24.23 -8.65
N ILE A 54 4.64 23.26 -8.95
CA ILE A 54 3.52 22.90 -8.08
C ILE A 54 4.05 22.02 -6.94
N SER A 55 3.79 22.44 -5.71
CA SER A 55 4.29 21.75 -4.50
C SER A 55 3.38 20.61 -4.08
N ILE A 56 3.38 19.52 -4.84
CA ILE A 56 2.68 18.28 -4.53
C ILE A 56 3.45 17.11 -5.17
N GLY A 57 3.60 16.02 -4.45
CA GLY A 57 4.19 14.80 -5.00
C GLY A 57 3.13 13.90 -5.64
N ILE A 58 3.56 13.01 -6.52
CA ILE A 58 2.73 11.93 -7.08
C ILE A 58 3.10 10.62 -6.43
N ALA A 59 2.10 9.91 -5.93
CA ALA A 59 2.23 8.61 -5.30
C ALA A 59 1.48 7.54 -6.06
N GLY A 60 1.97 6.30 -5.96
CA GLY A 60 1.33 5.12 -6.53
C GLY A 60 2.20 3.88 -6.40
N GLY A 61 1.74 2.78 -6.98
CA GLY A 61 2.49 1.52 -7.00
C GLY A 61 1.89 0.42 -6.12
N GLU A 62 0.77 0.64 -5.45
CA GLU A 62 0.11 -0.40 -4.65
C GLU A 62 -0.34 -1.61 -5.47
N GLY A 63 -0.66 -1.39 -6.73
CA GLY A 63 -1.02 -2.43 -7.70
C GLY A 63 0.15 -3.25 -8.22
N ALA A 64 1.40 -2.91 -7.88
CA ALA A 64 2.57 -3.66 -8.33
C ALA A 64 2.57 -5.08 -7.74
N ASP A 65 2.64 -6.08 -8.61
CA ASP A 65 2.63 -7.51 -8.29
C ASP A 65 4.00 -8.18 -8.45
N PHE A 66 4.99 -7.45 -8.96
CA PHE A 66 6.40 -7.86 -9.04
C PHE A 66 7.32 -6.63 -9.14
N PHE A 67 8.60 -6.82 -8.84
CA PHE A 67 9.60 -5.76 -8.76
C PHE A 67 9.64 -4.85 -10.00
N ARG A 68 9.56 -5.43 -11.22
CA ARG A 68 9.69 -4.65 -12.45
C ARG A 68 8.54 -3.65 -12.64
N SER A 69 7.30 -4.01 -12.25
CA SER A 69 6.19 -3.06 -12.33
C SER A 69 6.37 -1.88 -11.38
N ALA A 70 6.88 -2.12 -10.17
CA ALA A 70 7.23 -1.05 -9.25
C ALA A 70 8.41 -0.19 -9.76
N ASP A 71 9.46 -0.80 -10.33
CA ASP A 71 10.61 -0.08 -10.91
C ASP A 71 10.19 0.80 -12.10
N ASP A 72 9.28 0.31 -12.93
CA ASP A 72 8.70 1.07 -14.04
C ASP A 72 7.95 2.32 -13.56
N MET A 73 7.13 2.17 -12.52
CA MET A 73 6.41 3.30 -11.90
C MET A 73 7.39 4.30 -11.29
N MET A 74 8.42 3.86 -10.61
CA MET A 74 9.42 4.76 -10.03
C MET A 74 10.22 5.49 -11.12
N PHE A 75 10.77 4.75 -12.07
CA PHE A 75 11.75 5.30 -13.02
C PHE A 75 11.10 5.97 -14.23
N ASN A 76 10.12 5.32 -14.86
CA ASN A 76 9.48 5.80 -16.08
C ASN A 76 8.27 6.70 -15.81
N ALA A 77 7.42 6.38 -14.84
CA ALA A 77 6.29 7.22 -14.49
C ALA A 77 6.69 8.47 -13.70
N GLY A 78 7.83 8.45 -12.99
CA GLY A 78 8.36 9.60 -12.27
C GLY A 78 7.65 9.90 -10.98
N LEU A 79 7.30 8.86 -10.22
CA LEU A 79 6.75 8.98 -8.87
C LEU A 79 7.71 9.70 -7.92
N ASP A 80 7.15 10.42 -6.97
CA ASP A 80 7.85 11.00 -5.82
C ASP A 80 7.72 10.07 -4.60
N PHE A 81 6.63 9.31 -4.52
CA PHE A 81 6.34 8.31 -3.48
C PHE A 81 5.96 6.98 -4.13
N VAL A 82 6.65 5.90 -3.77
CA VAL A 82 6.26 4.55 -4.19
C VAL A 82 5.58 3.84 -3.03
N GLN A 83 4.32 3.40 -3.24
CA GLN A 83 3.50 2.76 -2.22
C GLN A 83 3.38 1.27 -2.53
N ILE A 84 3.94 0.43 -1.66
CA ILE A 84 4.04 -1.01 -1.92
C ILE A 84 3.24 -1.82 -0.91
N ASP A 85 2.30 -2.61 -1.42
CA ASP A 85 1.62 -3.65 -0.65
C ASP A 85 2.50 -4.91 -0.60
N VAL A 86 3.01 -5.23 0.57
CA VAL A 86 3.91 -6.38 0.79
C VAL A 86 3.24 -7.71 0.39
N GLY A 87 1.92 -7.82 0.54
CA GLY A 87 1.18 -9.01 0.14
C GLY A 87 1.02 -9.14 -1.37
N ARG A 88 0.86 -8.02 -2.09
CA ARG A 88 0.72 -8.00 -3.56
C ARG A 88 2.05 -8.19 -4.28
N ILE A 89 3.10 -7.53 -3.83
CA ILE A 89 4.44 -7.56 -4.47
C ILE A 89 5.15 -8.91 -4.34
N GLY A 90 4.65 -9.83 -3.49
CA GLY A 90 5.26 -11.14 -3.30
C GLY A 90 6.04 -11.31 -2.00
N GLY A 91 5.86 -10.43 -1.02
CA GLY A 91 6.42 -10.56 0.32
C GLY A 91 7.50 -9.54 0.67
N ILE A 92 8.04 -9.67 1.88
CA ILE A 92 9.02 -8.72 2.47
C ILE A 92 10.27 -8.60 1.58
N THR A 93 10.77 -9.70 1.01
CA THR A 93 11.98 -9.69 0.19
C THR A 93 11.82 -8.81 -1.05
N GLU A 94 10.71 -8.95 -1.78
CA GLU A 94 10.47 -8.13 -2.97
C GLU A 94 10.17 -6.67 -2.59
N ALA A 95 9.39 -6.43 -1.54
CA ALA A 95 9.15 -5.09 -1.03
C ALA A 95 10.45 -4.39 -0.61
N LYS A 96 11.37 -5.11 0.04
CA LYS A 96 12.69 -4.58 0.37
C LYS A 96 13.51 -4.23 -0.87
N ARG A 97 13.47 -5.05 -1.92
CA ARG A 97 14.14 -4.72 -3.20
C ARG A 97 13.62 -3.43 -3.80
N VAL A 98 12.30 -3.19 -3.70
CA VAL A 98 11.71 -1.92 -4.15
C VAL A 98 12.16 -0.77 -3.27
N ALA A 99 12.21 -0.96 -1.94
CA ALA A 99 12.70 0.07 -1.02
C ALA A 99 14.18 0.42 -1.27
N ASP A 100 15.05 -0.58 -1.49
CA ASP A 100 16.45 -0.34 -1.89
C ASP A 100 16.52 0.48 -3.19
N ARG A 101 15.70 0.12 -4.18
CA ARG A 101 15.64 0.84 -5.46
C ARG A 101 15.09 2.26 -5.32
N ALA A 102 14.06 2.46 -4.50
CA ALA A 102 13.51 3.79 -4.20
C ALA A 102 14.58 4.70 -3.57
N LYS A 103 15.36 4.16 -2.62
CA LYS A 103 16.49 4.86 -2.01
C LYS A 103 17.52 5.28 -3.07
N ASP A 104 17.92 4.37 -3.96
CA ASP A 104 18.88 4.67 -5.03
C ASP A 104 18.39 5.77 -5.99
N LEU A 105 17.08 5.87 -6.19
CA LEU A 105 16.44 6.87 -7.03
C LEU A 105 16.08 8.17 -6.31
N GLY A 106 16.22 8.22 -4.98
CA GLY A 106 15.80 9.35 -4.16
C GLY A 106 14.28 9.50 -4.06
N ILE A 107 13.53 8.39 -4.24
CA ILE A 107 12.08 8.32 -4.13
C ILE A 107 11.71 7.88 -2.71
N GLN A 108 10.67 8.48 -2.13
CA GLN A 108 10.16 8.09 -0.83
C GLN A 108 9.41 6.76 -0.92
N TYR A 109 9.87 5.74 -0.17
CA TYR A 109 9.14 4.51 -0.01
C TYR A 109 8.08 4.67 1.09
N VAL A 110 6.86 4.23 0.80
CA VAL A 110 5.73 4.14 1.73
C VAL A 110 5.09 2.75 1.55
N ASN A 111 4.58 2.14 2.61
CA ASN A 111 3.79 0.92 2.44
C ASN A 111 2.35 1.27 2.03
N HIS A 112 1.71 0.35 1.33
CA HIS A 112 0.26 0.27 1.22
C HIS A 112 -0.23 -0.86 2.12
N THR A 113 -1.10 -0.59 3.11
CA THR A 113 -1.72 -1.64 3.93
C THR A 113 -2.92 -1.15 4.72
N PHE A 114 -4.02 -1.90 4.66
CA PHE A 114 -5.22 -1.63 5.46
C PHE A 114 -5.93 -2.91 5.92
N LYS A 115 -5.36 -4.10 5.66
CA LYS A 115 -6.08 -5.38 5.76
C LYS A 115 -6.04 -6.00 7.15
N SER A 116 -4.85 -6.12 7.76
CA SER A 116 -4.70 -6.79 9.06
C SER A 116 -3.39 -6.44 9.73
N HIS A 117 -3.27 -6.70 11.02
CA HIS A 117 -2.01 -6.57 11.74
C HIS A 117 -0.91 -7.51 11.22
N LEU A 118 -1.25 -8.60 10.53
CA LEU A 118 -0.27 -9.43 9.82
C LEU A 118 0.34 -8.67 8.64
N SER A 119 -0.48 -7.99 7.85
CA SER A 119 0.00 -7.13 6.75
C SER A 119 0.81 -5.95 7.27
N ILE A 120 0.35 -5.29 8.33
CA ILE A 120 1.07 -4.18 8.95
C ILE A 120 2.42 -4.65 9.47
N ALA A 121 2.47 -5.78 10.20
CA ALA A 121 3.71 -6.36 10.70
C ALA A 121 4.70 -6.65 9.57
N ALA A 122 4.24 -7.31 8.50
CA ALA A 122 5.09 -7.57 7.33
C ALA A 122 5.63 -6.28 6.70
N SER A 123 4.79 -5.25 6.57
CA SER A 123 5.16 -3.95 6.00
C SER A 123 6.19 -3.22 6.85
N VAL A 124 6.01 -3.21 8.17
CA VAL A 124 6.91 -2.49 9.11
C VAL A 124 8.31 -3.09 9.10
N HIS A 125 8.47 -4.39 8.88
CA HIS A 125 9.78 -5.01 8.78
C HIS A 125 10.62 -4.49 7.61
N VAL A 126 9.99 -4.01 6.53
CA VAL A 126 10.73 -3.39 5.42
C VAL A 126 11.40 -2.10 5.88
N PHE A 127 10.71 -1.29 6.70
CA PHE A 127 11.23 0.01 7.18
C PHE A 127 12.38 -0.12 8.18
N ALA A 128 12.49 -1.24 8.89
CA ALA A 128 13.49 -1.44 9.95
C ALA A 128 14.94 -1.27 9.47
N GLY A 129 15.19 -1.30 8.17
CA GLY A 129 16.51 -1.10 7.58
C GLY A 129 16.80 0.30 7.07
N TYR A 130 15.88 1.27 7.26
CA TYR A 130 15.99 2.61 6.68
C TYR A 130 15.71 3.70 7.70
N GLU A 131 16.56 4.73 7.74
CA GLU A 131 16.34 5.94 8.53
C GLU A 131 15.57 7.02 7.74
N GLU A 132 15.72 6.99 6.41
CA GLU A 132 15.13 7.96 5.49
C GLU A 132 13.63 7.73 5.25
N PHE A 133 13.12 6.52 5.41
CA PHE A 133 11.71 6.19 5.22
C PHE A 133 10.99 6.16 6.57
N ASN A 134 10.16 7.14 6.81
CA ASN A 134 9.53 7.38 8.12
C ASN A 134 8.01 7.59 8.06
N LEU A 135 7.41 7.40 6.90
CA LEU A 135 5.97 7.46 6.70
C LEU A 135 5.41 6.06 6.45
N THR A 136 4.35 5.73 7.15
CA THR A 136 3.68 4.44 7.08
C THR A 136 2.18 4.63 6.97
N GLU A 137 1.56 3.98 6.00
CA GLU A 137 0.11 3.87 5.99
C GLU A 137 -0.34 2.99 7.15
N TYR A 138 -1.41 3.42 7.83
CA TYR A 138 -2.04 2.68 8.91
C TYR A 138 -3.56 2.83 8.83
N PRO A 139 -4.36 1.75 8.98
CA PRO A 139 -5.82 1.82 8.89
C PRO A 139 -6.42 2.85 9.85
N ALA A 140 -7.32 3.68 9.34
CA ALA A 140 -8.05 4.65 10.16
C ALA A 140 -9.16 3.97 10.98
N GLY A 141 -9.73 2.86 10.48
CA GLY A 141 -10.74 2.05 11.13
C GLY A 141 -10.37 0.57 11.13
N GLU A 142 -10.58 -0.10 12.26
CA GLU A 142 -10.29 -1.50 12.44
C GLU A 142 -11.58 -2.27 12.71
N SER A 143 -11.85 -3.30 11.90
CA SER A 143 -12.98 -4.19 12.13
C SER A 143 -12.66 -5.17 13.27
N PRO A 144 -13.68 -5.74 13.95
CA PRO A 144 -13.45 -6.78 14.96
C PRO A 144 -12.64 -7.97 14.44
N LEU A 145 -12.74 -8.29 13.14
CA LEU A 145 -11.93 -9.34 12.52
C LEU A 145 -10.45 -8.92 12.47
N ILE A 146 -10.16 -7.70 12.02
CA ILE A 146 -8.78 -7.19 11.92
C ILE A 146 -8.09 -7.22 13.28
N LEU A 147 -8.76 -6.73 14.31
CA LEU A 147 -8.24 -6.73 15.68
C LEU A 147 -8.11 -8.15 16.23
N GLY A 148 -9.17 -8.95 16.12
CA GLY A 148 -9.24 -10.29 16.69
C GLY A 148 -8.23 -11.28 16.10
N LEU A 149 -7.82 -11.09 14.83
CA LEU A 149 -6.88 -11.99 14.16
C LEU A 149 -5.54 -12.15 14.87
N THR A 150 -5.10 -11.14 15.62
CA THR A 150 -3.79 -11.12 16.26
C THR A 150 -3.83 -10.76 17.74
N GLU A 151 -5.01 -10.69 18.36
CA GLU A 151 -5.10 -10.43 19.81
C GLU A 151 -4.51 -11.58 20.63
N PRO A 152 -3.75 -11.28 21.72
CA PRO A 152 -3.41 -9.95 22.25
C PRO A 152 -2.17 -9.29 21.60
N SER A 153 -1.56 -9.93 20.64
CA SER A 153 -0.45 -9.35 19.88
C SER A 153 -0.97 -8.43 18.76
N GLY A 154 -0.08 -7.64 18.17
CA GLY A 154 -0.45 -6.76 17.06
C GLY A 154 0.54 -5.62 16.90
N VAL A 155 0.39 -4.85 15.83
CA VAL A 155 1.18 -3.64 15.60
C VAL A 155 0.27 -2.44 15.84
N PHE A 156 0.44 -1.80 16.98
CA PHE A 156 -0.41 -0.68 17.39
C PHE A 156 0.37 0.62 17.38
N ARG A 157 -0.32 1.70 17.06
CA ARG A 157 0.22 3.06 17.17
C ARG A 157 0.35 3.45 18.64
N ASP A 158 1.47 4.06 18.98
CA ASP A 158 1.65 4.71 20.26
C ASP A 158 0.87 6.05 20.34
N SER A 159 0.96 6.75 21.47
CA SER A 159 0.27 8.03 21.68
C SER A 159 0.78 9.16 20.77
N GLN A 160 1.92 8.99 20.12
CA GLN A 160 2.50 9.95 19.18
C GLN A 160 2.22 9.57 17.71
N GLY A 161 1.56 8.43 17.49
CA GLY A 161 1.23 7.93 16.15
C GLY A 161 2.29 7.05 15.50
N PHE A 162 3.35 6.68 16.22
CA PHE A 162 4.38 5.79 15.69
C PHE A 162 4.02 4.32 15.88
N ILE A 163 4.48 3.50 14.95
CA ILE A 163 4.49 2.04 15.06
C ILE A 163 5.93 1.52 15.00
N LYS A 164 6.16 0.34 15.55
CA LYS A 164 7.48 -0.27 15.64
C LYS A 164 7.42 -1.72 15.19
N ALA A 165 8.45 -2.17 14.44
CA ALA A 165 8.67 -3.57 14.19
C ALA A 165 8.97 -4.30 15.52
N SER A 166 8.43 -5.49 15.68
CA SER A 166 8.71 -6.34 16.85
C SER A 166 10.09 -6.96 16.77
N ASP A 167 10.74 -7.11 17.92
CA ASP A 167 11.98 -7.87 18.05
C ASP A 167 11.73 -9.38 18.27
N SER A 168 10.45 -9.80 18.35
CA SER A 168 10.09 -11.22 18.48
C SER A 168 10.29 -11.97 17.16
N PRO A 169 10.55 -13.30 17.19
CA PRO A 169 10.72 -14.11 15.98
C PRO A 169 9.55 -14.02 15.00
N GLY A 170 9.83 -14.17 13.71
CA GLY A 170 8.84 -14.09 12.63
C GLY A 170 8.35 -12.66 12.42
N LEU A 171 7.03 -12.49 12.23
CA LEU A 171 6.42 -11.15 12.10
C LEU A 171 6.26 -10.44 13.44
N GLY A 172 6.54 -11.13 14.56
CA GLY A 172 6.35 -10.59 15.90
C GLY A 172 4.90 -10.43 16.33
N VAL A 173 3.97 -11.04 15.61
CA VAL A 173 2.55 -11.13 15.94
C VAL A 173 2.11 -12.60 15.89
N GLU A 174 1.17 -12.97 16.75
CA GLU A 174 0.61 -14.33 16.80
C GLU A 174 -0.78 -14.36 16.19
N VAL A 175 -1.10 -15.43 15.49
CA VAL A 175 -2.43 -15.61 14.89
C VAL A 175 -3.39 -16.20 15.90
N ASN A 176 -4.51 -15.54 16.12
CA ASN A 176 -5.60 -16.02 16.95
C ASN A 176 -6.54 -16.94 16.14
N ASN A 177 -6.32 -18.23 16.24
CA ASN A 177 -7.10 -19.23 15.51
C ASN A 177 -8.59 -19.25 15.92
N ASP A 178 -8.92 -18.89 17.16
CA ASP A 178 -10.31 -18.87 17.60
C ASP A 178 -11.09 -17.72 16.96
N ALA A 179 -10.44 -16.58 16.77
CA ALA A 179 -11.02 -15.48 16.00
C ALA A 179 -11.24 -15.87 14.53
N ILE A 180 -10.31 -16.62 13.91
CA ILE A 180 -10.50 -17.13 12.54
C ILE A 180 -11.74 -18.02 12.48
N ARG A 181 -11.88 -19.00 13.40
CA ARG A 181 -13.04 -19.90 13.46
C ARG A 181 -14.36 -19.16 13.58
N GLN A 182 -14.40 -18.09 14.38
CA GLN A 182 -15.61 -17.27 14.55
C GLN A 182 -16.13 -16.66 13.25
N TYR A 183 -15.24 -16.37 12.29
CA TYR A 183 -15.58 -15.74 11.01
C TYR A 183 -15.59 -16.71 9.84
N GLN A 184 -15.34 -17.99 10.07
CA GLN A 184 -15.45 -19.01 9.03
C GLN A 184 -16.87 -19.07 8.47
N ARG A 185 -16.99 -19.38 7.18
CA ARG A 185 -18.26 -19.61 6.50
C ARG A 185 -18.13 -20.86 5.65
N ILE A 186 -19.22 -21.63 5.59
CA ILE A 186 -19.32 -22.74 4.65
C ILE A 186 -19.37 -22.15 3.24
N ILE A 187 -18.50 -22.65 2.38
CA ILE A 187 -18.49 -22.30 0.96
C ILE A 187 -18.92 -23.53 0.17
N LYS A 188 -19.91 -23.36 -0.68
CA LYS A 188 -20.37 -24.38 -1.62
C LYS A 188 -20.24 -23.82 -3.04
N ILE A 189 -19.60 -24.59 -3.92
CA ILE A 189 -19.47 -24.26 -5.35
C ILE A 189 -20.27 -25.30 -6.12
N GLU A 190 -21.27 -24.85 -6.85
CA GLU A 190 -22.12 -25.69 -7.70
C GLU A 190 -22.07 -25.16 -9.15
N VAL A 191 -21.99 -26.12 -10.09
CA VAL A 191 -22.10 -25.84 -11.53
C VAL A 191 -23.11 -26.83 -12.09
N ASP A 192 -24.12 -26.34 -12.80
CA ASP A 192 -25.19 -27.12 -13.41
C ASP A 192 -25.88 -28.08 -12.43
N GLY A 193 -26.05 -27.66 -11.17
CA GLY A 193 -26.67 -28.47 -10.11
C GLY A 193 -25.74 -29.53 -9.50
N GLN A 194 -24.48 -29.61 -9.93
CA GLN A 194 -23.48 -30.51 -9.37
C GLN A 194 -22.58 -29.74 -8.40
N THR A 195 -22.48 -30.23 -7.15
CA THR A 195 -21.53 -29.69 -6.17
C THR A 195 -20.11 -30.08 -6.56
N LEU A 196 -19.27 -29.09 -6.86
CA LEU A 196 -17.84 -29.26 -7.16
C LEU A 196 -16.97 -29.17 -5.90
N PHE A 197 -17.41 -28.40 -4.94
CA PHE A 197 -16.70 -28.20 -3.69
C PHE A 197 -17.68 -27.81 -2.59
N GLU A 198 -17.46 -28.30 -1.41
CA GLU A 198 -18.10 -27.84 -0.18
C GLU A 198 -17.07 -27.86 0.95
N SER A 199 -16.90 -26.73 1.64
CA SER A 199 -15.96 -26.66 2.77
C SER A 199 -16.51 -27.48 3.94
N GLU A 200 -15.61 -28.06 4.73
CA GLU A 200 -15.99 -28.71 5.99
C GLU A 200 -16.64 -27.69 6.96
N ASN A 201 -17.48 -28.19 7.84
CA ASN A 201 -18.03 -27.37 8.93
C ASN A 201 -16.90 -26.92 9.85
N PRO A 202 -16.83 -25.63 10.21
CA PRO A 202 -15.80 -25.11 11.11
C PRO A 202 -15.86 -25.71 12.51
#